data_2bf4028ba457a8fb407618a48ebdbca6
#
_entry.id   2bf4028ba457a8fb407618a48ebdbca6
#
_cell.length_a   1.000
_cell.length_b   1.000
_cell.length_c   1.000
_cell.angle_alpha   90.00
_cell.angle_beta   90.00
_cell.angle_gamma   90.00
#
_symmetry.space_group_name_H-M   'P 1'
#
loop_
_entity.id
_entity.type
_entity.pdbx_description
1 polymer ?
#
loop_
_entity_poly.entity_id
_entity_poly.type
_entity_poly.pdbx_seq_one_letter_code
_entity_poly.pdbx_strand_id
1 'polypeptide(L)'
;MTHATLAKPAPTTRATPNATTPDFKVRDLSLAEWGRNEIRLAEQEMPGLMALRAEYGPKKILKGARIMGSLHMTVQTAVLIETLVELGADVRWVSCNIFSTQDHAAAAVAVGPTGTVDKPAGTPVFAWKGETLPEYWWCTEQALVWPDGLGPNMLLDDGGDATLLVHKGADYEAAGAVPAFDPATEPEEWGVILETLRTTIAAHPGRWTRIAAAIKGVSEETTTGVHRLYEMMKAGTLRFAAINVNDSVTKSKFDNLYGCRHSIVDGLNRATDVMLAGKVAVICGYGDVGKGCAQALKGQGARVVIAEIDPICALQAAMEGYQVLTLEDVVTTADLFITATGNKSVITVEHLKRMKDKAIVGNIGHFDNEIDMAGLAKVAGIRKVNIK
;
A
#
# COMPACT_ATOMS: atom_id res chain seq x y z
N MET A 1 -26.02 -37.76 -48.63
CA MET A 1 -25.14 -37.33 -47.53
C MET A 1 -24.73 -35.88 -47.79
N THR A 2 -25.46 -34.96 -47.23
CA THR A 2 -25.28 -33.51 -47.44
C THR A 2 -24.37 -32.96 -46.35
N HIS A 3 -23.19 -32.50 -46.74
CA HIS A 3 -22.24 -31.81 -45.86
C HIS A 3 -22.79 -30.41 -45.52
N ALA A 4 -23.12 -30.17 -44.24
CA ALA A 4 -23.40 -28.84 -43.70
C ALA A 4 -22.09 -28.12 -43.43
N THR A 5 -21.85 -27.05 -44.19
CA THR A 5 -20.72 -26.15 -44.01
C THR A 5 -21.02 -25.20 -42.84
N LEU A 6 -20.28 -25.33 -41.76
CA LEU A 6 -20.33 -24.38 -40.63
C LEU A 6 -19.76 -23.03 -41.08
N ALA A 7 -20.58 -21.99 -41.05
CA ALA A 7 -20.18 -20.61 -41.31
C ALA A 7 -19.23 -20.13 -40.20
N LYS A 8 -18.07 -19.55 -40.61
CA LYS A 8 -17.16 -18.82 -39.70
C LYS A 8 -17.89 -17.61 -39.09
N PRO A 9 -17.75 -17.35 -37.78
CA PRO A 9 -18.26 -16.12 -37.23
C PRO A 9 -17.53 -14.89 -37.81
N ALA A 10 -18.30 -13.87 -38.13
CA ALA A 10 -17.80 -12.59 -38.61
C ALA A 10 -16.85 -11.95 -37.59
N PRO A 11 -15.82 -11.20 -38.01
CA PRO A 11 -14.92 -10.49 -37.09
C PRO A 11 -15.73 -9.41 -36.37
N THR A 12 -15.78 -9.48 -35.04
CA THR A 12 -16.29 -8.41 -34.20
C THR A 12 -15.43 -7.17 -34.40
N THR A 13 -16.03 -6.14 -34.93
CA THR A 13 -15.42 -4.81 -35.07
C THR A 13 -14.99 -4.34 -33.68
N ARG A 14 -13.68 -4.23 -33.51
CA ARG A 14 -13.02 -3.65 -32.34
C ARG A 14 -13.49 -2.20 -32.20
N ALA A 15 -14.26 -1.90 -31.16
CA ALA A 15 -14.55 -0.52 -30.79
C ALA A 15 -13.21 0.15 -30.47
N THR A 16 -12.81 1.14 -31.25
CA THR A 16 -11.68 2.01 -30.94
C THR A 16 -11.99 2.75 -29.64
N PRO A 17 -11.09 2.74 -28.65
CA PRO A 17 -11.28 3.56 -27.45
C PRO A 17 -11.39 5.03 -27.85
N ASN A 18 -12.36 5.73 -27.26
CA ASN A 18 -12.48 7.17 -27.40
C ASN A 18 -11.20 7.83 -26.86
N ALA A 19 -10.45 8.48 -27.74
CA ALA A 19 -9.11 9.03 -27.50
C ALA A 19 -9.14 10.36 -26.70
N THR A 20 -9.88 10.46 -25.59
CA THR A 20 -10.02 11.73 -24.87
C THR A 20 -9.68 11.69 -23.37
N THR A 21 -9.48 10.53 -22.78
CA THR A 21 -9.07 10.45 -21.37
C THR A 21 -7.77 9.63 -21.29
N PRO A 22 -6.69 10.19 -20.68
CA PRO A 22 -5.47 9.41 -20.49
C PRO A 22 -5.72 8.22 -19.57
N ASP A 23 -5.11 7.07 -19.87
CA ASP A 23 -5.22 5.85 -19.08
C ASP A 23 -4.26 5.86 -17.89
N PHE A 24 -4.25 6.95 -17.14
CA PHE A 24 -3.54 7.16 -15.88
C PHE A 24 -4.09 8.39 -15.17
N LYS A 25 -3.84 8.50 -13.86
CA LYS A 25 -4.10 9.73 -13.11
C LYS A 25 -3.04 9.92 -12.03
N VAL A 26 -2.24 10.98 -12.17
CA VAL A 26 -1.19 11.37 -11.23
C VAL A 26 -1.36 12.85 -10.88
N ARG A 27 -0.67 13.34 -9.87
CA ARG A 27 -0.75 14.72 -9.39
C ARG A 27 -0.36 15.74 -10.46
N ASP A 28 0.82 15.58 -11.03
CA ASP A 28 1.43 16.54 -11.97
C ASP A 28 2.52 15.88 -12.80
N LEU A 29 2.31 15.77 -14.11
CA LEU A 29 3.28 15.18 -15.03
C LEU A 29 4.57 16.01 -15.18
N SER A 30 4.56 17.30 -14.85
CA SER A 30 5.77 18.14 -14.93
C SER A 30 6.88 17.70 -13.96
N LEU A 31 6.54 16.87 -12.96
CA LEU A 31 7.47 16.28 -12.01
C LEU A 31 8.25 15.07 -12.59
N ALA A 32 7.94 14.64 -13.81
CA ALA A 32 8.47 13.40 -14.37
C ALA A 32 10.00 13.41 -14.54
N GLU A 33 10.60 14.54 -14.92
CA GLU A 33 12.05 14.64 -15.06
C GLU A 33 12.78 14.46 -13.72
N TRP A 34 12.28 15.11 -12.68
CA TRP A 34 12.79 14.92 -11.33
C TRP A 34 12.65 13.45 -10.90
N GLY A 35 11.46 12.88 -11.03
CA GLY A 35 11.22 11.47 -10.72
C GLY A 35 12.14 10.53 -11.49
N ARG A 36 12.38 10.79 -12.78
CA ARG A 36 13.30 9.99 -13.59
C ARG A 36 14.73 10.01 -13.06
N ASN A 37 15.19 11.15 -12.59
CA ASN A 37 16.53 11.26 -12.00
C ASN A 37 16.63 10.47 -10.69
N GLU A 38 15.63 10.54 -9.83
CA GLU A 38 15.60 9.74 -8.59
C GLU A 38 15.46 8.24 -8.86
N ILE A 39 14.68 7.81 -9.86
CA ILE A 39 14.59 6.40 -10.27
C ILE A 39 15.97 5.88 -10.69
N ARG A 40 16.76 6.66 -11.46
CA ARG A 40 18.12 6.27 -11.85
C ARG A 40 19.06 6.11 -10.64
N LEU A 41 18.89 6.92 -9.60
CA LEU A 41 19.62 6.73 -8.34
C LEU A 41 19.15 5.45 -7.63
N ALA A 42 17.83 5.22 -7.54
CA ALA A 42 17.28 4.03 -6.92
C ALA A 42 17.70 2.74 -7.62
N GLU A 43 17.89 2.73 -8.94
CA GLU A 43 18.43 1.58 -9.69
C GLU A 43 19.81 1.15 -9.18
N GLN A 44 20.66 2.09 -8.73
CA GLN A 44 21.97 1.77 -8.14
C GLN A 44 21.85 1.14 -6.74
N GLU A 45 20.79 1.47 -6.01
CA GLU A 45 20.50 0.93 -4.68
C GLU A 45 19.80 -0.44 -4.73
N MET A 46 19.36 -0.88 -5.92
CA MET A 46 18.56 -2.09 -6.12
C MET A 46 19.24 -3.09 -7.07
N PRO A 47 20.48 -3.53 -6.79
CA PRO A 47 21.26 -4.37 -7.71
C PRO A 47 20.60 -5.72 -8.00
N GLY A 48 19.80 -6.27 -7.08
CA GLY A 48 19.06 -7.51 -7.29
C GLY A 48 18.03 -7.40 -8.41
N LEU A 49 17.20 -6.34 -8.39
CA LEU A 49 16.23 -6.08 -9.47
C LEU A 49 16.93 -5.78 -10.79
N MET A 50 18.02 -5.02 -10.77
CA MET A 50 18.77 -4.71 -11.98
C MET A 50 19.43 -5.95 -12.59
N ALA A 51 19.91 -6.90 -11.77
CA ALA A 51 20.41 -8.19 -12.23
C ALA A 51 19.29 -9.05 -12.87
N LEU A 52 18.11 -9.10 -12.24
CA LEU A 52 16.93 -9.78 -12.83
C LEU A 52 16.51 -9.14 -14.16
N ARG A 53 16.52 -7.82 -14.26
CA ARG A 53 16.21 -7.09 -15.50
C ARG A 53 17.20 -7.44 -16.60
N ALA A 54 18.49 -7.48 -16.28
CA ALA A 54 19.54 -7.82 -17.23
C ALA A 54 19.46 -9.29 -17.69
N GLU A 55 19.21 -10.22 -16.77
CA GLU A 55 19.17 -11.66 -17.09
C GLU A 55 17.90 -12.09 -17.81
N TYR A 56 16.75 -11.62 -17.39
CA TYR A 56 15.43 -12.09 -17.84
C TYR A 56 14.72 -11.11 -18.78
N GLY A 57 15.10 -9.83 -18.83
CA GLY A 57 14.52 -8.84 -19.73
C GLY A 57 14.53 -9.28 -21.19
N PRO A 58 15.67 -9.76 -21.75
CA PRO A 58 15.70 -10.26 -23.11
C PRO A 58 14.81 -11.49 -23.36
N LYS A 59 14.56 -12.29 -22.32
CA LYS A 59 13.76 -13.51 -22.39
C LYS A 59 12.25 -13.24 -22.28
N LYS A 60 11.83 -12.06 -21.84
CA LYS A 60 10.43 -11.66 -21.62
C LYS A 60 9.61 -12.72 -20.90
N ILE A 61 10.14 -13.22 -19.75
CA ILE A 61 9.56 -14.35 -19.01
C ILE A 61 8.16 -14.09 -18.47
N LEU A 62 7.77 -12.81 -18.34
CA LEU A 62 6.44 -12.39 -17.90
C LEU A 62 5.49 -12.05 -19.06
N LYS A 63 5.84 -12.44 -20.30
CA LYS A 63 4.96 -12.21 -21.45
C LYS A 63 3.58 -12.86 -21.23
N GLY A 64 2.53 -12.04 -21.31
CA GLY A 64 1.14 -12.45 -21.06
C GLY A 64 0.70 -12.34 -19.59
N ALA A 65 1.59 -11.95 -18.68
CA ALA A 65 1.19 -11.53 -17.35
C ALA A 65 0.56 -10.13 -17.43
N ARG A 66 -0.64 -10.00 -16.87
CA ARG A 66 -1.31 -8.72 -16.58
C ARG A 66 -1.27 -8.52 -15.08
N ILE A 67 -0.41 -7.63 -14.62
CA ILE A 67 -0.14 -7.43 -13.21
C ILE A 67 -0.80 -6.13 -12.77
N MET A 68 -1.74 -6.22 -11.83
CA MET A 68 -2.18 -5.06 -11.07
C MET A 68 -1.39 -5.02 -9.77
N GLY A 69 -0.64 -3.92 -9.56
CA GLY A 69 0.07 -3.67 -8.32
C GLY A 69 -0.65 -2.65 -7.45
N SER A 70 -0.83 -2.99 -6.19
CA SER A 70 -1.33 -2.13 -5.12
C SER A 70 -0.28 -2.09 -4.02
N LEU A 71 0.72 -1.21 -4.22
CA LEU A 71 1.87 -1.08 -3.35
C LEU A 71 2.39 0.37 -3.43
N HIS A 72 2.99 0.88 -2.33
CA HIS A 72 3.46 2.26 -2.20
C HIS A 72 4.13 2.79 -3.47
N MET A 73 3.61 3.86 -4.07
CA MET A 73 4.14 4.42 -5.32
C MET A 73 5.37 5.30 -5.07
N THR A 74 6.48 4.65 -4.75
CA THR A 74 7.78 5.30 -4.47
C THR A 74 8.76 5.17 -5.64
N VAL A 75 9.91 5.83 -5.56
CA VAL A 75 10.98 5.68 -6.57
C VAL A 75 11.50 4.26 -6.65
N GLN A 76 11.55 3.53 -5.52
CA GLN A 76 11.96 2.12 -5.49
C GLN A 76 10.92 1.24 -6.17
N THR A 77 9.64 1.49 -5.92
CA THR A 77 8.54 0.80 -6.61
C THR A 77 8.54 1.09 -8.11
N ALA A 78 8.93 2.29 -8.53
CA ALA A 78 9.10 2.59 -9.95
C ALA A 78 10.14 1.68 -10.62
N VAL A 79 11.25 1.38 -9.94
CA VAL A 79 12.26 0.40 -10.43
C VAL A 79 11.64 -0.98 -10.57
N LEU A 80 10.80 -1.41 -9.62
CA LEU A 80 10.07 -2.69 -9.70
C LEU A 80 9.11 -2.69 -10.92
N ILE A 81 8.28 -1.66 -11.07
CA ILE A 81 7.31 -1.55 -12.17
C ILE A 81 8.02 -1.64 -13.51
N GLU A 82 9.07 -0.86 -13.72
CA GLU A 82 9.84 -0.87 -14.97
C GLU A 82 10.56 -2.20 -15.18
N THR A 83 10.97 -2.88 -14.13
CA THR A 83 11.51 -4.24 -14.22
C THR A 83 10.45 -5.23 -14.69
N LEU A 84 9.24 -5.21 -14.12
CA LEU A 84 8.14 -6.08 -14.54
C LEU A 84 7.79 -5.86 -16.04
N VAL A 85 7.74 -4.59 -16.48
CA VAL A 85 7.52 -4.24 -17.88
C VAL A 85 8.66 -4.74 -18.77
N GLU A 86 9.91 -4.56 -18.36
CA GLU A 86 11.08 -5.06 -19.11
C GLU A 86 11.07 -6.58 -19.20
N LEU A 87 10.58 -7.28 -18.18
CA LEU A 87 10.36 -8.73 -18.19
C LEU A 87 9.17 -9.17 -19.08
N GLY A 88 8.40 -8.23 -19.62
CA GLY A 88 7.33 -8.48 -20.59
C GLY A 88 5.91 -8.45 -20.04
N ALA A 89 5.70 -8.05 -18.79
CA ALA A 89 4.38 -7.90 -18.20
C ALA A 89 3.65 -6.65 -18.74
N ASP A 90 2.33 -6.72 -18.77
CA ASP A 90 1.42 -5.59 -18.89
C ASP A 90 1.00 -5.18 -17.48
N VAL A 91 1.33 -3.95 -17.07
CA VAL A 91 1.26 -3.52 -15.67
C VAL A 91 0.35 -2.31 -15.50
N ARG A 92 -0.45 -2.30 -14.43
CA ARG A 92 -1.21 -1.13 -13.94
C ARG A 92 -0.94 -0.99 -12.43
N TRP A 93 -0.89 0.23 -11.92
CA TRP A 93 -0.43 0.48 -10.56
C TRP A 93 -1.24 1.48 -9.79
N VAL A 94 -1.41 1.22 -8.49
CA VAL A 94 -1.92 2.16 -7.49
C VAL A 94 -1.04 2.15 -6.24
N SER A 95 -1.21 3.14 -5.38
CA SER A 95 -0.64 3.08 -4.03
C SER A 95 -1.55 2.29 -3.09
N CYS A 96 -0.98 1.61 -2.10
CA CYS A 96 -1.72 0.94 -1.03
C CYS A 96 -1.95 1.82 0.20
N ASN A 97 -1.63 3.11 0.12
CA ASN A 97 -1.83 4.07 1.20
C ASN A 97 -1.98 5.49 0.63
N ILE A 98 -2.93 6.26 1.17
CA ILE A 98 -3.28 7.62 0.71
C ILE A 98 -2.16 8.66 0.87
N PHE A 99 -1.13 8.40 1.68
CA PHE A 99 -0.03 9.34 1.96
C PHE A 99 1.32 8.94 1.39
N SER A 100 1.50 7.68 0.96
CA SER A 100 2.82 7.13 0.66
C SER A 100 3.29 7.37 -0.78
N THR A 101 2.45 7.89 -1.66
CA THR A 101 2.86 8.21 -3.03
C THR A 101 3.91 9.33 -3.06
N GLN A 102 4.98 9.11 -3.81
CA GLN A 102 5.91 10.15 -4.25
C GLN A 102 5.45 10.63 -5.63
N ASP A 103 4.85 11.83 -5.70
CA ASP A 103 4.19 12.34 -6.91
C ASP A 103 5.13 12.40 -8.13
N HIS A 104 6.41 12.69 -7.91
CA HIS A 104 7.43 12.68 -8.98
C HIS A 104 7.74 11.27 -9.49
N ALA A 105 7.69 10.25 -8.63
CA ALA A 105 7.84 8.86 -9.07
C ALA A 105 6.64 8.41 -9.91
N ALA A 106 5.42 8.71 -9.45
CA ALA A 106 4.19 8.42 -10.20
C ALA A 106 4.18 9.10 -11.57
N ALA A 107 4.57 10.37 -11.64
CA ALA A 107 4.70 11.12 -12.89
C ALA A 107 5.75 10.48 -13.84
N ALA A 108 6.91 10.11 -13.32
CA ALA A 108 7.98 9.51 -14.13
C ALA A 108 7.58 8.15 -14.70
N VAL A 109 6.87 7.32 -13.93
CA VAL A 109 6.35 6.01 -14.39
C VAL A 109 5.25 6.19 -15.43
N ALA A 110 4.33 7.13 -15.25
CA ALA A 110 3.26 7.42 -16.21
C ALA A 110 3.82 7.97 -17.53
N VAL A 111 4.82 8.85 -17.47
CA VAL A 111 5.51 9.34 -18.68
C VAL A 111 6.35 8.23 -19.33
N GLY A 112 7.01 7.41 -18.53
CA GLY A 112 7.85 6.30 -18.98
C GLY A 112 9.23 6.71 -19.46
N PRO A 113 10.15 5.74 -19.65
CA PRO A 113 11.54 6.00 -20.05
C PRO A 113 11.69 6.63 -21.45
N THR A 114 10.72 6.40 -22.32
CA THR A 114 10.76 6.85 -23.74
C THR A 114 9.70 7.89 -24.07
N GLY A 115 8.78 8.18 -23.15
CA GLY A 115 7.72 9.17 -23.31
C GLY A 115 8.17 10.58 -23.01
N THR A 116 7.25 11.52 -23.23
CA THR A 116 7.37 12.93 -22.82
C THR A 116 6.11 13.34 -22.08
N VAL A 117 6.14 14.49 -21.41
CA VAL A 117 4.97 15.05 -20.70
C VAL A 117 3.77 15.19 -21.66
N ASP A 118 4.02 15.64 -22.92
CA ASP A 118 2.98 15.81 -23.94
C ASP A 118 2.54 14.50 -24.60
N LYS A 119 3.37 13.46 -24.52
CA LYS A 119 3.11 12.13 -25.09
C LYS A 119 3.58 11.05 -24.12
N PRO A 120 2.87 10.85 -23.00
CA PRO A 120 3.19 9.78 -22.07
C PRO A 120 3.12 8.42 -22.74
N ALA A 121 4.11 7.56 -22.42
CA ALA A 121 4.24 6.22 -23.01
C ALA A 121 4.68 5.20 -21.96
N GLY A 122 4.43 5.50 -20.69
CA GLY A 122 4.82 4.64 -19.57
C GLY A 122 3.71 3.69 -19.11
N THR A 123 3.83 3.26 -17.89
CA THR A 123 2.86 2.38 -17.24
C THR A 123 1.68 3.19 -16.68
N PRO A 124 0.44 2.73 -16.86
CA PRO A 124 -0.73 3.32 -16.20
C PRO A 124 -0.59 3.33 -14.68
N VAL A 125 -0.55 4.53 -14.09
CA VAL A 125 -0.51 4.76 -12.64
C VAL A 125 -1.70 5.61 -12.24
N PHE A 126 -2.39 5.19 -11.18
CA PHE A 126 -3.49 5.93 -10.55
C PHE A 126 -3.09 6.15 -9.09
N ALA A 127 -2.32 7.20 -8.82
CA ALA A 127 -1.83 7.50 -7.47
C ALA A 127 -1.35 8.95 -7.34
N TRP A 128 -1.64 9.57 -6.19
CA TRP A 128 -1.04 10.84 -5.76
C TRP A 128 -1.02 10.96 -4.24
N LYS A 129 -0.13 11.75 -3.70
CA LYS A 129 -0.04 11.95 -2.26
C LYS A 129 -1.23 12.74 -1.73
N GLY A 130 -1.91 12.21 -0.71
CA GLY A 130 -3.05 12.88 -0.07
C GLY A 130 -4.37 12.65 -0.81
N GLU A 131 -4.55 11.48 -1.38
CA GLU A 131 -5.86 10.99 -1.84
C GLU A 131 -6.87 11.03 -0.70
N THR A 132 -8.11 11.32 -1.01
CA THR A 132 -9.24 11.02 -0.13
C THR A 132 -9.60 9.54 -0.21
N LEU A 133 -10.31 9.00 0.78
CA LEU A 133 -10.76 7.60 0.71
C LEU A 133 -11.56 7.27 -0.57
N PRO A 134 -12.51 8.11 -1.04
CA PRO A 134 -13.17 7.86 -2.32
C PRO A 134 -12.22 7.85 -3.52
N GLU A 135 -11.21 8.73 -3.54
CA GLU A 135 -10.20 8.75 -4.61
C GLU A 135 -9.33 7.50 -4.58
N TYR A 136 -8.90 7.06 -3.40
CA TYR A 136 -8.10 5.84 -3.22
C TYR A 136 -8.82 4.59 -3.76
N TRP A 137 -10.08 4.38 -3.37
CA TRP A 137 -10.85 3.24 -3.84
C TRP A 137 -11.24 3.34 -5.31
N TRP A 138 -11.42 4.56 -5.83
CA TRP A 138 -11.56 4.78 -7.27
C TRP A 138 -10.27 4.42 -8.01
N CYS A 139 -9.10 4.83 -7.53
CA CYS A 139 -7.81 4.46 -8.13
C CYS A 139 -7.64 2.94 -8.19
N THR A 140 -7.94 2.25 -7.09
CA THR A 140 -7.87 0.79 -7.00
C THR A 140 -8.79 0.13 -8.03
N GLU A 141 -10.01 0.62 -8.19
CA GLU A 141 -10.95 0.13 -9.20
C GLU A 141 -10.44 0.37 -10.63
N GLN A 142 -9.90 1.56 -10.91
CA GLN A 142 -9.35 1.87 -12.24
C GLN A 142 -8.18 0.97 -12.63
N ALA A 143 -7.29 0.65 -11.71
CA ALA A 143 -6.15 -0.22 -12.00
C ALA A 143 -6.55 -1.70 -12.18
N LEU A 144 -7.69 -2.12 -11.66
CA LEU A 144 -8.25 -3.46 -11.86
C LEU A 144 -8.92 -3.67 -13.22
N VAL A 145 -9.05 -2.63 -14.04
CA VAL A 145 -9.73 -2.70 -15.34
C VAL A 145 -8.81 -2.23 -16.45
N TRP A 146 -8.56 -3.10 -17.43
CA TRP A 146 -7.83 -2.75 -18.67
C TRP A 146 -8.75 -2.10 -19.71
N PRO A 147 -8.20 -1.37 -20.68
CA PRO A 147 -9.00 -0.72 -21.74
C PRO A 147 -9.85 -1.68 -22.57
N ASP A 148 -9.48 -2.96 -22.63
CA ASP A 148 -10.26 -4.00 -23.30
C ASP A 148 -11.41 -4.58 -22.45
N GLY A 149 -11.61 -4.03 -21.24
CA GLY A 149 -12.66 -4.47 -20.30
C GLY A 149 -12.32 -5.75 -19.55
N LEU A 150 -11.11 -6.29 -19.74
CA LEU A 150 -10.59 -7.42 -18.94
C LEU A 150 -9.89 -6.90 -17.68
N GLY A 151 -9.58 -7.81 -16.76
CA GLY A 151 -8.83 -7.51 -15.54
C GLY A 151 -7.41 -8.09 -15.55
N PRO A 152 -6.72 -7.99 -14.40
CA PRO A 152 -5.43 -8.64 -14.20
C PRO A 152 -5.58 -10.15 -14.16
N ASN A 153 -4.47 -10.86 -14.42
CA ASN A 153 -4.37 -12.28 -14.11
C ASN A 153 -3.41 -12.58 -12.95
N MET A 154 -2.77 -11.53 -12.40
CA MET A 154 -1.92 -11.58 -11.21
C MET A 154 -2.10 -10.28 -10.41
N LEU A 155 -2.14 -10.40 -9.09
CA LEU A 155 -2.10 -9.27 -8.16
C LEU A 155 -0.76 -9.25 -7.43
N LEU A 156 -0.22 -8.07 -7.24
CA LEU A 156 0.82 -7.77 -6.28
C LEU A 156 0.21 -6.79 -5.28
N ASP A 157 -0.04 -7.22 -4.05
CA ASP A 157 -0.85 -6.48 -3.07
C ASP A 157 -0.05 -6.23 -1.79
N ASP A 158 -0.35 -5.14 -1.12
CA ASP A 158 0.27 -4.74 0.14
C ASP A 158 -0.82 -4.22 1.09
N GLY A 159 -1.32 -5.11 1.94
CA GLY A 159 -2.45 -4.90 2.83
C GLY A 159 -3.74 -5.57 2.38
N GLY A 160 -3.77 -6.14 1.17
CA GLY A 160 -4.87 -6.94 0.67
C GLY A 160 -6.10 -6.15 0.23
N ASP A 161 -5.96 -4.85 -0.11
CA ASP A 161 -7.10 -4.01 -0.48
C ASP A 161 -7.61 -4.30 -1.90
N ALA A 162 -6.72 -4.47 -2.87
CA ALA A 162 -7.11 -4.91 -4.20
C ALA A 162 -7.76 -6.30 -4.16
N THR A 163 -7.19 -7.20 -3.38
CA THR A 163 -7.72 -8.54 -3.14
C THR A 163 -9.11 -8.49 -2.51
N LEU A 164 -9.32 -7.65 -1.48
CA LEU A 164 -10.61 -7.44 -0.83
C LEU A 164 -11.67 -6.96 -1.82
N LEU A 165 -11.33 -5.94 -2.62
CA LEU A 165 -12.26 -5.34 -3.57
C LEU A 165 -12.75 -6.38 -4.60
N VAL A 166 -11.84 -7.20 -5.13
CA VAL A 166 -12.17 -8.27 -6.08
C VAL A 166 -13.07 -9.33 -5.43
N HIS A 167 -12.74 -9.79 -4.21
CA HIS A 167 -13.53 -10.81 -3.50
C HIS A 167 -14.94 -10.29 -3.20
N LYS A 168 -15.06 -9.10 -2.60
CA LYS A 168 -16.35 -8.50 -2.26
C LYS A 168 -17.18 -8.15 -3.48
N GLY A 169 -16.53 -7.66 -4.55
CA GLY A 169 -17.21 -7.41 -5.81
C GLY A 169 -17.85 -8.67 -6.38
N ALA A 170 -17.11 -9.77 -6.43
CA ALA A 170 -17.64 -11.06 -6.90
C ALA A 170 -18.71 -11.65 -5.95
N ASP A 171 -18.56 -11.48 -4.63
CA ASP A 171 -19.54 -11.93 -3.64
C ASP A 171 -20.87 -11.19 -3.83
N TYR A 172 -20.84 -9.86 -3.97
CA TYR A 172 -22.03 -9.03 -4.08
C TYR A 172 -22.71 -9.15 -5.46
N GLU A 173 -21.94 -9.38 -6.52
CA GLU A 173 -22.51 -9.73 -7.82
C GLU A 173 -23.27 -11.07 -7.75
N ALA A 174 -22.70 -12.08 -7.10
CA ALA A 174 -23.34 -13.38 -6.92
C ALA A 174 -24.57 -13.30 -6.02
N ALA A 175 -24.57 -12.44 -5.00
CA ALA A 175 -25.70 -12.19 -4.12
C ALA A 175 -26.80 -11.33 -4.76
N GLY A 176 -26.49 -10.62 -5.87
CA GLY A 176 -27.40 -9.69 -6.52
C GLY A 176 -27.67 -8.40 -5.73
N ALA A 177 -26.93 -8.16 -4.65
CA ALA A 177 -27.10 -6.98 -3.79
C ALA A 177 -25.80 -6.59 -3.07
N VAL A 178 -25.57 -5.30 -2.92
CA VAL A 178 -24.53 -4.73 -2.05
C VAL A 178 -25.17 -4.32 -0.72
N PRO A 179 -24.62 -4.73 0.44
CA PRO A 179 -25.17 -4.38 1.75
C PRO A 179 -25.29 -2.87 1.97
N ALA A 180 -26.23 -2.47 2.82
CA ALA A 180 -26.30 -1.09 3.30
C ALA A 180 -25.14 -0.83 4.30
N PHE A 181 -24.60 0.38 4.27
CA PHE A 181 -23.60 0.83 5.24
C PHE A 181 -24.26 1.25 6.54
N ASP A 182 -23.74 0.79 7.68
CA ASP A 182 -24.15 1.23 9.01
C ASP A 182 -23.07 2.12 9.65
N PRO A 183 -23.23 3.45 9.64
CA PRO A 183 -22.21 4.35 10.19
C PRO A 183 -22.06 4.28 11.72
N ALA A 184 -22.96 3.58 12.41
CA ALA A 184 -22.87 3.41 13.87
C ALA A 184 -21.87 2.29 14.28
N THR A 185 -21.68 1.30 13.43
CA THR A 185 -20.88 0.10 13.74
C THR A 185 -19.73 -0.14 12.79
N GLU A 186 -19.78 0.40 11.57
CA GLU A 186 -18.79 0.17 10.51
C GLU A 186 -17.88 1.39 10.31
N PRO A 187 -16.61 1.21 9.95
CA PRO A 187 -15.70 2.31 9.64
C PRO A 187 -16.13 3.04 8.35
N GLU A 188 -15.87 4.34 8.28
CA GLU A 188 -16.18 5.20 7.12
C GLU A 188 -15.65 4.62 5.80
N GLU A 189 -14.44 4.09 5.82
CA GLU A 189 -13.81 3.46 4.66
C GLU A 189 -14.65 2.31 4.08
N TRP A 190 -15.28 1.51 4.94
CA TRP A 190 -16.16 0.43 4.49
C TRP A 190 -17.36 0.96 3.71
N GLY A 191 -17.91 2.10 4.14
CA GLY A 191 -18.97 2.79 3.40
C GLY A 191 -18.54 3.20 1.99
N VAL A 192 -17.30 3.68 1.84
CA VAL A 192 -16.73 4.04 0.53
C VAL A 192 -16.56 2.79 -0.35
N ILE A 193 -16.06 1.69 0.20
CA ILE A 193 -15.93 0.40 -0.51
C ILE A 193 -17.29 -0.06 -1.02
N LEU A 194 -18.31 -0.09 -0.17
CA LEU A 194 -19.66 -0.50 -0.55
C LEU A 194 -20.24 0.39 -1.64
N GLU A 195 -20.04 1.70 -1.60
CA GLU A 195 -20.50 2.61 -2.62
C GLU A 195 -19.78 2.44 -3.96
N THR A 196 -18.46 2.23 -3.92
CA THR A 196 -17.66 1.91 -5.10
C THR A 196 -18.16 0.62 -5.76
N LEU A 197 -18.40 -0.43 -4.98
CA LEU A 197 -18.92 -1.69 -5.49
C LEU A 197 -20.36 -1.56 -6.02
N ARG A 198 -21.23 -0.82 -5.33
CA ARG A 198 -22.62 -0.59 -5.76
C ARG A 198 -22.67 0.11 -7.12
N THR A 199 -21.89 1.16 -7.26
CA THR A 199 -21.82 1.96 -8.51
C THR A 199 -21.26 1.11 -9.66
N THR A 200 -20.17 0.40 -9.40
CA THR A 200 -19.45 -0.36 -10.46
C THR A 200 -20.19 -1.63 -10.87
N ILE A 201 -20.87 -2.30 -9.96
CA ILE A 201 -21.73 -3.48 -10.26
C ILE A 201 -22.93 -3.04 -11.10
N ALA A 202 -23.57 -1.91 -10.75
CA ALA A 202 -24.70 -1.39 -11.52
C ALA A 202 -24.29 -0.98 -12.94
N ALA A 203 -23.14 -0.33 -13.09
CA ALA A 203 -22.62 0.12 -14.40
C ALA A 203 -22.12 -1.04 -15.27
N HIS A 204 -21.55 -2.09 -14.68
CA HIS A 204 -20.87 -3.17 -15.39
C HIS A 204 -21.19 -4.55 -14.77
N PRO A 205 -22.42 -5.07 -14.89
CA PRO A 205 -22.80 -6.34 -14.30
C PRO A 205 -21.89 -7.50 -14.74
N GLY A 206 -21.51 -8.37 -13.79
CA GLY A 206 -20.65 -9.53 -14.00
C GLY A 206 -19.16 -9.19 -14.16
N ARG A 207 -18.75 -7.92 -14.04
CA ARG A 207 -17.36 -7.51 -14.19
C ARG A 207 -16.46 -8.09 -13.11
N TRP A 208 -16.86 -7.99 -11.85
CA TRP A 208 -16.09 -8.47 -10.72
C TRP A 208 -15.93 -9.99 -10.71
N THR A 209 -16.99 -10.71 -11.07
CA THR A 209 -16.95 -12.17 -11.24
C THR A 209 -15.95 -12.59 -12.33
N ARG A 210 -15.93 -11.87 -13.47
CA ARG A 210 -14.96 -12.15 -14.54
C ARG A 210 -13.52 -11.83 -14.11
N ILE A 211 -13.28 -10.70 -13.41
CA ILE A 211 -11.97 -10.35 -12.88
C ILE A 211 -11.49 -11.42 -11.91
N ALA A 212 -12.31 -11.78 -10.92
CA ALA A 212 -11.97 -12.80 -9.94
C ALA A 212 -11.63 -14.16 -10.59
N ALA A 213 -12.37 -14.55 -11.62
CA ALA A 213 -12.13 -15.81 -12.35
C ALA A 213 -10.84 -15.78 -13.20
N ALA A 214 -10.38 -14.60 -13.63
CA ALA A 214 -9.18 -14.47 -14.45
C ALA A 214 -7.89 -14.45 -13.61
N ILE A 215 -7.96 -14.07 -12.34
CA ILE A 215 -6.80 -13.98 -11.44
C ILE A 215 -6.31 -15.39 -11.08
N LYS A 216 -5.03 -15.63 -11.33
CA LYS A 216 -4.33 -16.89 -11.01
C LYS A 216 -3.80 -16.90 -9.58
N GLY A 217 -3.50 -15.73 -9.04
CA GLY A 217 -3.00 -15.58 -7.69
C GLY A 217 -2.62 -14.17 -7.32
N VAL A 218 -2.35 -13.98 -6.03
CA VAL A 218 -1.83 -12.75 -5.43
C VAL A 218 -0.53 -13.03 -4.70
N SER A 219 0.44 -12.10 -4.80
CA SER A 219 1.60 -12.01 -3.91
C SER A 219 1.32 -10.91 -2.89
N GLU A 220 1.33 -11.24 -1.60
CA GLU A 220 1.04 -10.32 -0.51
C GLU A 220 2.31 -9.96 0.26
N GLU A 221 2.56 -8.65 0.36
CA GLU A 221 3.80 -8.08 0.88
C GLU A 221 3.82 -7.88 2.40
N THR A 222 2.66 -7.74 3.06
CA THR A 222 2.64 -7.23 4.44
C THR A 222 1.83 -8.11 5.40
N THR A 223 2.20 -8.06 6.68
CA THR A 223 1.57 -8.85 7.76
C THR A 223 0.05 -8.69 7.80
N THR A 224 -0.45 -7.47 7.64
CA THR A 224 -1.89 -7.18 7.69
C THR A 224 -2.66 -7.88 6.57
N GLY A 225 -2.15 -7.81 5.34
CA GLY A 225 -2.76 -8.49 4.19
C GLY A 225 -2.66 -10.01 4.31
N VAL A 226 -1.53 -10.53 4.79
CA VAL A 226 -1.35 -11.96 5.06
C VAL A 226 -2.39 -12.47 6.07
N HIS A 227 -2.64 -11.74 7.16
CA HIS A 227 -3.69 -12.11 8.12
C HIS A 227 -5.07 -12.14 7.46
N ARG A 228 -5.40 -11.16 6.63
CA ARG A 228 -6.65 -11.12 5.88
C ARG A 228 -6.80 -12.35 4.96
N LEU A 229 -5.74 -12.73 4.25
CA LEU A 229 -5.73 -13.92 3.40
C LEU A 229 -5.91 -15.22 4.20
N TYR A 230 -5.27 -15.34 5.36
CA TYR A 230 -5.47 -16.48 6.25
C TYR A 230 -6.92 -16.58 6.77
N GLU A 231 -7.55 -15.46 7.12
CA GLU A 231 -8.95 -15.47 7.53
C GLU A 231 -9.87 -15.88 6.37
N MET A 232 -9.63 -15.38 5.14
CA MET A 232 -10.37 -15.83 3.95
C MET A 232 -10.17 -17.34 3.68
N MET A 233 -8.94 -17.84 3.86
CA MET A 233 -8.63 -19.26 3.68
C MET A 233 -9.35 -20.11 4.71
N LYS A 234 -9.31 -19.75 5.99
CA LYS A 234 -10.02 -20.46 7.08
C LYS A 234 -11.54 -20.47 6.85
N ALA A 235 -12.08 -19.35 6.37
CA ALA A 235 -13.50 -19.23 6.04
C ALA A 235 -13.91 -19.95 4.74
N GLY A 236 -12.95 -20.47 3.96
CA GLY A 236 -13.21 -21.09 2.66
C GLY A 236 -13.67 -20.11 1.58
N THR A 237 -13.38 -18.81 1.75
CA THR A 237 -13.82 -17.74 0.83
C THR A 237 -12.71 -17.23 -0.08
N LEU A 238 -11.47 -17.67 0.09
CA LEU A 238 -10.34 -17.31 -0.76
C LEU A 238 -10.54 -17.91 -2.17
N ARG A 239 -10.67 -17.03 -3.19
CA ARG A 239 -11.07 -17.40 -4.54
C ARG A 239 -9.93 -17.84 -5.45
N PHE A 240 -8.69 -17.44 -5.13
CA PHE A 240 -7.50 -17.74 -5.92
C PHE A 240 -6.30 -17.97 -5.01
N ALA A 241 -5.22 -18.54 -5.56
CA ALA A 241 -3.99 -18.81 -4.81
C ALA A 241 -3.39 -17.52 -4.23
N ALA A 242 -2.84 -17.62 -3.03
CA ALA A 242 -2.14 -16.50 -2.38
C ALA A 242 -0.75 -16.94 -1.94
N ILE A 243 0.24 -16.10 -2.22
CA ILE A 243 1.64 -16.30 -1.84
C ILE A 243 1.97 -15.28 -0.76
N ASN A 244 2.30 -15.76 0.44
CA ASN A 244 2.77 -14.96 1.54
C ASN A 244 4.25 -14.62 1.33
N VAL A 245 4.53 -13.46 0.75
CA VAL A 245 5.89 -12.94 0.57
C VAL A 245 6.44 -12.36 1.88
N ASN A 246 5.56 -11.79 2.71
CA ASN A 246 5.94 -11.16 3.98
C ASN A 246 6.75 -12.10 4.89
N ASP A 247 6.34 -13.35 5.01
CA ASP A 247 7.00 -14.32 5.91
C ASP A 247 8.18 -15.06 5.25
N SER A 248 8.53 -14.72 4.02
CA SER A 248 9.82 -15.11 3.47
C SER A 248 10.93 -14.59 4.37
N VAL A 249 11.91 -15.46 4.69
CA VAL A 249 13.04 -15.10 5.57
C VAL A 249 13.78 -13.87 5.04
N THR A 250 13.94 -13.78 3.71
CA THR A 250 14.62 -12.66 3.05
C THR A 250 13.74 -11.39 2.97
N LYS A 251 12.46 -11.43 3.35
CA LYS A 251 11.59 -10.27 3.45
C LYS A 251 11.42 -9.83 4.91
N SER A 252 10.73 -10.59 5.75
CA SER A 252 10.36 -10.15 7.10
C SER A 252 11.57 -9.92 8.02
N LYS A 253 12.60 -10.75 7.92
CA LYS A 253 13.80 -10.63 8.75
C LYS A 253 14.79 -9.59 8.22
N PHE A 254 14.56 -9.03 7.05
CA PHE A 254 15.37 -7.98 6.44
C PHE A 254 14.59 -6.69 6.30
N ASP A 255 13.56 -6.63 5.46
CA ASP A 255 12.84 -5.39 5.20
C ASP A 255 12.09 -4.87 6.44
N ASN A 256 11.28 -5.70 7.09
CA ASN A 256 10.51 -5.26 8.26
C ASN A 256 11.42 -4.79 9.40
N LEU A 257 12.59 -5.41 9.58
CA LEU A 257 13.55 -5.03 10.61
C LEU A 257 14.50 -3.91 10.14
N TYR A 258 15.30 -4.17 9.11
CA TYR A 258 16.37 -3.27 8.67
C TYR A 258 15.85 -2.11 7.83
N GLY A 259 14.83 -2.31 7.02
CA GLY A 259 14.16 -1.26 6.26
C GLY A 259 13.54 -0.22 7.18
N CYS A 260 12.77 -0.65 8.18
CA CYS A 260 12.19 0.23 9.18
C CYS A 260 13.24 0.88 10.08
N ARG A 261 14.35 0.17 10.40
CA ARG A 261 15.48 0.73 11.14
C ARG A 261 16.11 1.91 10.40
N HIS A 262 16.23 1.82 9.08
CA HIS A 262 16.72 2.93 8.26
C HIS A 262 15.66 4.03 8.10
N SER A 263 14.45 3.70 7.72
CA SER A 263 13.43 4.66 7.33
C SER A 263 12.87 5.49 8.48
N ILE A 264 12.84 4.98 9.71
CA ILE A 264 12.31 5.75 10.85
C ILE A 264 13.12 7.03 11.12
N VAL A 265 14.44 6.97 11.08
CA VAL A 265 15.30 8.13 11.29
C VAL A 265 15.21 9.08 10.12
N ASP A 266 15.23 8.58 8.89
CA ASP A 266 15.06 9.40 7.68
C ASP A 266 13.72 10.14 7.70
N GLY A 267 12.62 9.43 7.99
CA GLY A 267 11.28 10.02 8.07
C GLY A 267 11.17 11.10 9.15
N LEU A 268 11.68 10.84 10.35
CA LEU A 268 11.66 11.81 11.45
C LEU A 268 12.48 13.07 11.11
N ASN A 269 13.67 12.90 10.55
CA ASN A 269 14.51 14.03 10.17
C ASN A 269 13.86 14.87 9.06
N ARG A 270 13.31 14.25 8.04
CA ARG A 270 12.60 14.96 6.94
C ARG A 270 11.34 15.68 7.43
N ALA A 271 10.60 15.06 8.38
CA ALA A 271 9.35 15.64 8.86
C ALA A 271 9.55 16.77 9.88
N THR A 272 10.60 16.74 10.68
CA THR A 272 10.65 17.56 11.91
C THR A 272 11.92 18.41 12.06
N ASP A 273 13.05 18.04 11.46
CA ASP A 273 14.38 18.64 11.66
C ASP A 273 14.83 18.68 13.14
N VAL A 274 14.26 17.83 14.01
CA VAL A 274 14.62 17.83 15.43
C VAL A 274 15.78 16.90 15.72
N MET A 275 16.60 17.27 16.70
CA MET A 275 17.64 16.39 17.22
C MET A 275 17.02 15.25 18.01
N LEU A 276 17.35 14.01 17.66
CA LEU A 276 16.82 12.79 18.33
C LEU A 276 17.59 12.46 19.61
N ALA A 277 18.86 12.81 19.69
CA ALA A 277 19.70 12.52 20.85
C ALA A 277 19.13 13.13 22.15
N GLY A 278 19.15 12.34 23.22
CA GLY A 278 18.66 12.75 24.54
C GLY A 278 17.14 12.70 24.73
N LYS A 279 16.36 12.53 23.66
CA LYS A 279 14.89 12.38 23.75
C LYS A 279 14.50 11.04 24.38
N VAL A 280 13.36 11.01 25.05
CA VAL A 280 12.68 9.78 25.44
C VAL A 280 11.75 9.37 24.31
N ALA A 281 12.03 8.23 23.69
CA ALA A 281 11.27 7.69 22.57
C ALA A 281 10.51 6.42 22.99
N VAL A 282 9.20 6.42 22.85
CA VAL A 282 8.34 5.26 23.11
C VAL A 282 8.06 4.57 21.76
N ILE A 283 8.34 3.28 21.70
CA ILE A 283 7.94 2.42 20.60
C ILE A 283 6.80 1.53 21.07
N CYS A 284 5.64 1.68 20.47
CA CYS A 284 4.48 0.82 20.70
C CYS A 284 4.53 -0.36 19.74
N GLY A 285 4.81 -1.55 20.27
CA GLY A 285 5.05 -2.78 19.51
C GLY A 285 6.53 -3.15 19.44
N TYR A 286 6.84 -4.43 19.66
CA TYR A 286 8.22 -4.97 19.58
C TYR A 286 8.32 -6.21 18.70
N GLY A 287 7.56 -6.22 17.60
CA GLY A 287 7.74 -7.10 16.45
C GLY A 287 8.98 -6.71 15.63
N ASP A 288 9.13 -7.25 14.43
CA ASP A 288 10.32 -6.95 13.59
C ASP A 288 10.46 -5.43 13.31
N VAL A 289 9.37 -4.75 13.00
CA VAL A 289 9.34 -3.29 12.78
C VAL A 289 9.76 -2.53 14.04
N GLY A 290 9.13 -2.82 15.19
CA GLY A 290 9.43 -2.16 16.46
C GLY A 290 10.87 -2.36 16.91
N LYS A 291 11.44 -3.56 16.72
CA LYS A 291 12.85 -3.87 16.99
C LYS A 291 13.78 -3.00 16.16
N GLY A 292 13.52 -2.88 14.86
CA GLY A 292 14.28 -2.01 13.98
C GLY A 292 14.25 -0.55 14.41
N CYS A 293 13.06 -0.04 14.70
CA CYS A 293 12.87 1.34 15.18
C CYS A 293 13.60 1.61 16.50
N ALA A 294 13.48 0.68 17.47
CA ALA A 294 14.15 0.81 18.76
C ALA A 294 15.67 0.87 18.62
N GLN A 295 16.26 0.00 17.80
CA GLN A 295 17.70 -0.02 17.53
C GLN A 295 18.16 1.28 16.87
N ALA A 296 17.42 1.79 15.88
CA ALA A 296 17.76 3.02 15.19
C ALA A 296 17.75 4.23 16.13
N LEU A 297 16.67 4.41 16.89
CA LEU A 297 16.54 5.54 17.83
C LEU A 297 17.56 5.48 18.95
N LYS A 298 17.85 4.28 19.48
CA LYS A 298 18.93 4.07 20.45
C LYS A 298 20.29 4.45 19.85
N GLY A 299 20.53 4.06 18.58
CA GLY A 299 21.74 4.42 17.84
C GLY A 299 21.91 5.94 17.63
N GLN A 300 20.81 6.69 17.57
CA GLN A 300 20.80 8.15 17.54
C GLN A 300 20.93 8.82 18.92
N GLY A 301 21.12 8.05 19.99
CA GLY A 301 21.27 8.56 21.33
C GLY A 301 19.94 8.88 22.04
N ALA A 302 18.81 8.39 21.56
CA ALA A 302 17.56 8.47 22.28
C ALA A 302 17.50 7.43 23.42
N ARG A 303 16.74 7.73 24.46
CA ARG A 303 16.38 6.79 25.52
C ARG A 303 15.09 6.10 25.13
N VAL A 304 15.21 4.83 24.72
CA VAL A 304 14.07 4.09 24.15
C VAL A 304 13.34 3.33 25.25
N VAL A 305 12.01 3.46 25.24
CA VAL A 305 11.06 2.71 26.07
C VAL A 305 10.17 1.90 25.12
N ILE A 306 9.87 0.68 25.48
CA ILE A 306 9.00 -0.22 24.71
C ILE A 306 7.67 -0.37 25.43
N ALA A 307 6.57 -0.18 24.70
CA ALA A 307 5.23 -0.54 25.14
C ALA A 307 4.76 -1.73 24.30
N GLU A 308 4.61 -2.90 24.94
CA GLU A 308 4.30 -4.16 24.26
C GLU A 308 3.33 -4.99 25.10
N ILE A 309 2.33 -5.57 24.44
CA ILE A 309 1.32 -6.42 25.09
C ILE A 309 1.69 -7.90 25.07
N ASP A 310 2.44 -8.34 24.06
CA ASP A 310 2.92 -9.72 23.99
C ASP A 310 4.05 -9.94 25.01
N PRO A 311 3.87 -10.86 25.99
CA PRO A 311 4.85 -11.05 27.04
C PRO A 311 6.19 -11.59 26.54
N ILE A 312 6.22 -12.30 25.42
CA ILE A 312 7.46 -12.81 24.83
C ILE A 312 8.24 -11.68 24.19
N CYS A 313 7.58 -10.84 23.40
CA CYS A 313 8.19 -9.65 22.79
C CYS A 313 8.64 -8.64 23.88
N ALA A 314 7.84 -8.44 24.93
CA ALA A 314 8.20 -7.60 26.08
C ALA A 314 9.44 -8.13 26.82
N LEU A 315 9.52 -9.45 27.03
CA LEU A 315 10.70 -10.08 27.63
C LEU A 315 11.94 -9.93 26.75
N GLN A 316 11.80 -10.09 25.43
CA GLN A 316 12.91 -9.85 24.50
C GLN A 316 13.42 -8.41 24.62
N ALA A 317 12.51 -7.42 24.63
CA ALA A 317 12.89 -6.02 24.80
C ALA A 317 13.67 -5.78 26.11
N ALA A 318 13.20 -6.36 27.20
CA ALA A 318 13.88 -6.26 28.50
C ALA A 318 15.28 -6.90 28.47
N MET A 319 15.41 -8.08 27.85
CA MET A 319 16.71 -8.78 27.69
C MET A 319 17.70 -8.02 26.81
N GLU A 320 17.19 -7.23 25.85
CA GLU A 320 18.00 -6.34 24.99
C GLU A 320 18.33 -4.98 25.67
N GLY A 321 17.92 -4.81 26.93
CA GLY A 321 18.26 -3.65 27.76
C GLY A 321 17.38 -2.42 27.51
N TYR A 322 16.16 -2.62 27.03
CA TYR A 322 15.16 -1.57 26.97
C TYR A 322 14.30 -1.57 28.24
N GLN A 323 13.85 -0.39 28.64
CA GLN A 323 12.81 -0.27 29.64
C GLN A 323 11.47 -0.64 28.99
N VAL A 324 10.70 -1.52 29.64
CA VAL A 324 9.36 -1.93 29.19
C VAL A 324 8.34 -1.35 30.15
N LEU A 325 7.44 -0.52 29.66
CA LEU A 325 6.41 0.17 30.44
C LEU A 325 5.09 0.18 29.66
N THR A 326 4.00 0.47 30.35
CA THR A 326 2.74 0.79 29.68
C THR A 326 2.80 2.19 29.06
N LEU A 327 1.96 2.45 28.07
CA LEU A 327 1.86 3.79 27.48
C LEU A 327 1.42 4.83 28.51
N GLU A 328 0.54 4.45 29.42
CA GLU A 328 0.02 5.28 30.53
C GLU A 328 1.11 5.78 31.47
N ASP A 329 2.16 4.97 31.68
CA ASP A 329 3.28 5.32 32.58
C ASP A 329 4.21 6.37 31.99
N VAL A 330 4.29 6.46 30.66
CA VAL A 330 5.28 7.31 29.95
C VAL A 330 4.67 8.47 29.18
N VAL A 331 3.36 8.47 28.96
CA VAL A 331 2.67 9.42 28.06
C VAL A 331 2.90 10.89 28.44
N THR A 332 3.11 11.19 29.73
CA THR A 332 3.34 12.57 30.21
C THR A 332 4.80 13.02 30.13
N THR A 333 5.74 12.10 29.92
CA THR A 333 7.19 12.38 30.04
C THR A 333 7.95 12.18 28.73
N ALA A 334 7.46 11.32 27.84
CA ALA A 334 8.15 11.02 26.58
C ALA A 334 8.06 12.16 25.56
N ASP A 335 9.07 12.23 24.68
CA ASP A 335 9.21 13.23 23.65
C ASP A 335 8.66 12.75 22.30
N LEU A 336 8.80 11.47 22.04
CA LEU A 336 8.53 10.83 20.76
C LEU A 336 7.74 9.53 20.99
N PHE A 337 6.69 9.34 20.22
CA PHE A 337 5.84 8.15 20.24
C PHE A 337 5.73 7.59 18.82
N ILE A 338 6.14 6.34 18.66
CA ILE A 338 6.07 5.63 17.36
C ILE A 338 5.23 4.37 17.53
N THR A 339 4.18 4.24 16.74
CA THR A 339 3.35 3.02 16.69
C THR A 339 3.81 2.09 15.58
N ALA A 340 3.90 0.80 15.88
CA ALA A 340 4.44 -0.25 15.02
C ALA A 340 3.74 -1.61 15.26
N THR A 341 2.43 -1.59 15.57
CA THR A 341 1.70 -2.78 16.03
C THR A 341 0.83 -3.43 14.96
N GLY A 342 0.41 -2.66 13.94
CA GLY A 342 -0.62 -3.08 12.99
C GLY A 342 -2.03 -3.17 13.60
N ASN A 343 -2.24 -2.64 14.81
CA ASN A 343 -3.54 -2.62 15.50
C ASN A 343 -4.22 -1.25 15.36
N LYS A 344 -5.47 -1.17 15.79
CA LYS A 344 -6.25 0.06 15.79
C LYS A 344 -6.18 0.77 17.15
N SER A 345 -6.14 2.12 17.13
CA SER A 345 -6.29 2.98 18.33
C SER A 345 -5.31 2.65 19.45
N VAL A 346 -4.07 2.38 19.13
CA VAL A 346 -2.96 2.16 20.08
C VAL A 346 -2.72 3.44 20.88
N ILE A 347 -2.67 4.59 20.18
CA ILE A 347 -2.64 5.92 20.79
C ILE A 347 -4.03 6.55 20.64
N THR A 348 -4.76 6.62 21.76
CA THR A 348 -6.10 7.20 21.82
C THR A 348 -6.06 8.71 22.01
N VAL A 349 -7.22 9.39 21.85
CA VAL A 349 -7.37 10.82 22.15
C VAL A 349 -6.98 11.13 23.60
N GLU A 350 -7.27 10.25 24.55
CA GLU A 350 -6.94 10.47 25.97
C GLU A 350 -5.42 10.41 26.21
N HIS A 351 -4.68 9.60 25.44
CA HIS A 351 -3.22 9.63 25.45
C HIS A 351 -2.72 10.97 24.88
N LEU A 352 -3.23 11.39 23.70
CA LEU A 352 -2.82 12.64 23.05
C LEU A 352 -3.02 13.87 23.92
N LYS A 353 -4.14 13.95 24.68
CA LYS A 353 -4.41 15.04 25.64
C LYS A 353 -3.43 15.10 26.82
N ARG A 354 -2.83 13.96 27.18
CA ARG A 354 -1.90 13.86 28.32
C ARG A 354 -0.44 14.05 27.91
N MET A 355 -0.14 14.01 26.62
CA MET A 355 1.22 14.22 26.14
C MET A 355 1.71 15.63 26.49
N LYS A 356 3.01 15.75 26.71
CA LYS A 356 3.62 17.05 26.94
C LYS A 356 3.60 17.92 25.67
N ASP A 357 3.75 19.22 25.85
CA ASP A 357 3.88 20.17 24.74
C ASP A 357 5.01 19.76 23.78
N LYS A 358 4.75 19.84 22.49
CA LYS A 358 5.68 19.48 21.40
C LYS A 358 6.07 18.00 21.37
N ALA A 359 5.28 17.11 21.94
CA ALA A 359 5.46 15.68 21.71
C ALA A 359 5.29 15.36 20.23
N ILE A 360 6.14 14.50 19.71
CA ILE A 360 6.11 14.04 18.32
C ILE A 360 5.43 12.67 18.31
N VAL A 361 4.42 12.53 17.47
CA VAL A 361 3.68 11.26 17.32
C VAL A 361 3.78 10.83 15.87
N GLY A 362 4.18 9.59 15.64
CA GLY A 362 4.32 9.01 14.31
C GLY A 362 3.87 7.57 14.27
N ASN A 363 3.43 7.14 13.09
CA ASN A 363 3.11 5.75 12.79
C ASN A 363 4.08 5.22 11.74
N ILE A 364 4.59 4.02 11.93
CA ILE A 364 5.37 3.26 10.95
C ILE A 364 4.70 1.90 10.63
N GLY A 365 3.60 1.58 11.32
CA GLY A 365 2.75 0.44 10.97
C GLY A 365 2.04 0.66 9.63
N HIS A 366 1.45 -0.40 9.10
CA HIS A 366 0.82 -0.38 7.77
C HIS A 366 -0.34 0.62 7.69
N PHE A 367 -1.22 0.65 8.70
CA PHE A 367 -2.37 1.55 8.75
C PHE A 367 -2.15 2.72 9.71
N ASP A 368 -2.60 3.90 9.33
CA ASP A 368 -2.54 5.13 10.12
C ASP A 368 -3.51 5.15 11.31
N ASN A 369 -4.50 4.25 11.33
CA ASN A 369 -5.52 4.14 12.37
C ASN A 369 -4.99 3.61 13.72
N GLU A 370 -3.69 3.34 13.85
CA GLU A 370 -3.04 3.10 15.14
C GLU A 370 -3.11 4.35 16.05
N ILE A 371 -3.24 5.54 15.45
CA ILE A 371 -3.36 6.82 16.15
C ILE A 371 -4.76 7.39 15.90
N ASP A 372 -5.53 7.67 16.94
CA ASP A 372 -6.91 8.17 16.83
C ASP A 372 -6.97 9.64 16.41
N MET A 373 -6.60 9.92 15.15
CA MET A 373 -6.66 11.25 14.56
C MET A 373 -8.10 11.73 14.33
N ALA A 374 -9.03 10.81 14.05
CA ALA A 374 -10.44 11.14 13.87
C ALA A 374 -11.08 11.61 15.18
N GLY A 375 -10.75 10.96 16.30
CA GLY A 375 -11.15 11.41 17.62
C GLY A 375 -10.51 12.73 18.02
N LEU A 376 -9.22 12.93 17.72
CA LEU A 376 -8.52 14.18 17.98
C LEU A 376 -9.18 15.36 17.25
N ALA A 377 -9.57 15.20 16.01
CA ALA A 377 -10.23 16.23 15.21
C ALA A 377 -11.58 16.71 15.80
N LYS A 378 -12.23 15.89 16.62
CA LYS A 378 -13.49 16.22 17.32
C LYS A 378 -13.28 16.98 18.64
N VAL A 379 -12.04 17.11 19.11
CA VAL A 379 -11.74 17.79 20.36
C VAL A 379 -11.85 19.30 20.15
N ALA A 380 -12.69 19.97 20.96
CA ALA A 380 -12.89 21.41 20.89
C ALA A 380 -11.56 22.16 21.11
N GLY A 381 -11.29 23.17 20.28
CA GLY A 381 -10.10 24.02 20.37
C GLY A 381 -8.84 23.46 19.70
N ILE A 382 -8.86 22.23 19.21
CA ILE A 382 -7.78 21.67 18.39
C ILE A 382 -7.85 22.24 16.96
N ARG A 383 -6.71 22.64 16.44
CA ARG A 383 -6.58 23.06 15.03
C ARG A 383 -5.39 22.38 14.38
N LYS A 384 -5.56 21.98 13.13
CA LYS A 384 -4.46 21.50 12.29
C LYS A 384 -3.67 22.69 11.76
N VAL A 385 -2.35 22.68 11.94
CA VAL A 385 -1.43 23.70 11.42
C VAL A 385 -0.37 22.98 10.60
N ASN A 386 -0.18 23.39 9.35
CA ASN A 386 0.90 22.90 8.53
C ASN A 386 2.17 23.69 8.86
N ILE A 387 3.25 23.00 9.20
CA ILE A 387 4.54 23.60 9.61
C ILE A 387 5.55 23.54 8.46
N LYS A 388 5.45 22.56 7.58
CA LYS A 388 6.34 22.37 6.40
C LYS A 388 5.55 22.17 5.13
#